data_1382c8ba47e61ba833e3f26c0a1788ef
#
_entry.id   1382c8ba47e61ba833e3f26c0a1788ef
#
_cell.length_a   1.000
_cell.length_b   1.000
_cell.length_c   1.000
_cell.angle_alpha   90.00
_cell.angle_beta   90.00
_cell.angle_gamma   90.00
#
_symmetry.space_group_name_H-M   'P 1'
#
loop_
_entity.id
_entity.type
_entity.pdbx_description
1 polymer ?
#
loop_
_entity_poly.entity_id
_entity_poly.type
_entity_poly.pdbx_seq_one_letter_code
_entity_poly.pdbx_strand_id
1 'polypeptide(L)'
;MRILDVVETTKPISSPIRNAYIDFSKMTSSLVAVVTDVVRDGRRVVGYGFNSNGRYGQGGLIRERFRDRILEAEPASLLNDEGSNLDPHRIWAKMMSNEKPGGHGERSVAVGTLDMAIWDAAAKIGGKPLFRLLAEMKGKEANPRVFVYAAGGYYYPGKDNSALQAEMRGYLNRGYNVVKMKIGGASIGEDRGRIEAVLKEIGSDAKLAVDANGRFDLETGIAYAKMLREYPLFWYEEIGDPLDYALQAAIAEFYPGPMATGENLFSHQDARNLLRYGGMRPDRDWLQFDCALSYGLVEYLRTLDVLAQHG
;
A
#
# COMPACT_ATOMS: atom_id res chain seq x y z
N MET A 1 20.15 0.42 -25.34
CA MET A 1 19.37 -0.25 -24.27
C MET A 1 17.89 -0.18 -24.62
N ARG A 2 17.17 -1.28 -24.45
CA ARG A 2 15.71 -1.34 -24.70
C ARG A 2 15.03 -2.43 -23.87
N ILE A 3 13.74 -2.27 -23.65
CA ILE A 3 12.86 -3.33 -23.13
C ILE A 3 12.52 -4.24 -24.30
N LEU A 4 12.76 -5.54 -24.13
CA LEU A 4 12.53 -6.56 -25.15
C LEU A 4 11.15 -7.19 -25.05
N ASP A 5 10.66 -7.37 -23.82
CA ASP A 5 9.36 -7.96 -23.54
C ASP A 5 8.86 -7.56 -22.15
N VAL A 6 7.54 -7.64 -21.99
CA VAL A 6 6.83 -7.52 -20.70
C VAL A 6 5.93 -8.74 -20.59
N VAL A 7 6.27 -9.62 -19.68
CA VAL A 7 5.53 -10.87 -19.45
C VAL A 7 4.68 -10.74 -18.22
N GLU A 8 3.40 -11.04 -18.31
CA GLU A 8 2.46 -11.06 -17.19
C GLU A 8 1.87 -12.46 -17.01
N THR A 9 1.70 -12.87 -15.76
CA THR A 9 1.01 -14.09 -15.38
C THR A 9 0.14 -13.84 -14.16
N THR A 10 -1.17 -14.04 -14.32
CA THR A 10 -2.12 -14.01 -13.21
C THR A 10 -2.25 -15.40 -12.58
N LYS A 11 -2.17 -15.47 -11.25
CA LYS A 11 -2.35 -16.70 -10.46
C LYS A 11 -3.44 -16.51 -9.43
N PRO A 12 -4.28 -17.53 -9.19
CA PRO A 12 -5.22 -17.49 -8.08
C PRO A 12 -4.47 -17.57 -6.75
N ILE A 13 -4.94 -16.80 -5.78
CA ILE A 13 -4.54 -16.94 -4.38
C ILE A 13 -5.70 -17.55 -3.61
N SER A 14 -5.38 -18.45 -2.68
CA SER A 14 -6.35 -19.00 -1.74
C SER A 14 -5.83 -18.77 -0.32
N SER A 15 -6.59 -18.00 0.45
CA SER A 15 -6.25 -17.69 1.84
C SER A 15 -7.52 -17.69 2.68
N PRO A 16 -7.51 -18.27 3.88
CA PRO A 16 -8.66 -18.25 4.78
C PRO A 16 -8.87 -16.90 5.47
N ILE A 17 -7.97 -15.93 5.26
CA ILE A 17 -8.04 -14.64 5.95
C ILE A 17 -9.20 -13.79 5.43
N ARG A 18 -9.82 -13.06 6.36
CA ARG A 18 -10.90 -12.11 6.10
C ARG A 18 -10.70 -10.87 6.96
N ASN A 19 -11.00 -9.71 6.38
CA ASN A 19 -11.22 -8.48 7.14
C ASN A 19 -12.72 -8.16 7.19
N ALA A 20 -13.10 -6.94 7.55
CA ALA A 20 -14.50 -6.53 7.62
C ALA A 20 -15.19 -6.47 6.24
N TYR A 21 -14.44 -6.41 5.15
CA TYR A 21 -14.92 -6.21 3.78
C TYR A 21 -14.61 -7.37 2.84
N ILE A 22 -13.40 -7.94 2.95
CA ILE A 22 -12.81 -8.78 1.90
C ILE A 22 -12.60 -10.21 2.40
N ASP A 23 -13.01 -11.17 1.55
CA ASP A 23 -12.67 -12.58 1.63
C ASP A 23 -11.56 -12.87 0.61
N PHE A 24 -10.36 -13.18 1.10
CA PHE A 24 -9.18 -13.42 0.24
C PHE A 24 -9.14 -14.81 -0.39
N SER A 25 -10.16 -15.64 -0.16
CA SER A 25 -10.18 -17.02 -0.68
C SER A 25 -10.33 -17.12 -2.21
N LYS A 26 -10.76 -16.05 -2.88
CA LYS A 26 -11.05 -16.04 -4.32
C LYS A 26 -10.29 -14.97 -5.09
N MET A 27 -9.19 -14.48 -4.56
CA MET A 27 -8.43 -13.42 -5.19
C MET A 27 -7.35 -13.94 -6.13
N THR A 28 -6.81 -13.04 -6.97
CA THR A 28 -5.72 -13.32 -7.89
C THR A 28 -4.53 -12.41 -7.60
N SER A 29 -3.34 -12.83 -8.03
CA SER A 29 -2.14 -11.99 -8.06
C SER A 29 -1.53 -12.04 -9.45
N SER A 30 -1.18 -10.89 -10.01
CA SER A 30 -0.39 -10.78 -11.23
C SER A 30 1.08 -10.65 -10.89
N LEU A 31 1.90 -11.43 -11.59
CA LEU A 31 3.36 -11.34 -11.59
C LEU A 31 3.80 -10.77 -12.92
N VAL A 32 4.69 -9.79 -12.90
CA VAL A 32 5.23 -9.15 -14.10
C VAL A 32 6.74 -9.30 -14.16
N ALA A 33 7.25 -9.56 -15.35
CA ALA A 33 8.68 -9.54 -15.66
C ALA A 33 8.93 -8.57 -16.84
N VAL A 34 9.76 -7.56 -16.62
CA VAL A 34 10.24 -6.63 -17.66
C VAL A 34 11.62 -7.11 -18.10
N VAL A 35 11.72 -7.62 -19.33
CA VAL A 35 12.95 -8.19 -19.90
C VAL A 35 13.69 -7.12 -20.68
N THR A 36 14.97 -6.90 -20.38
CA THR A 36 15.81 -5.92 -21.06
C THR A 36 16.85 -6.59 -21.97
N ASP A 37 17.47 -5.84 -22.88
CA ASP A 37 18.63 -6.29 -23.67
C ASP A 37 19.97 -6.19 -22.91
N VAL A 38 19.96 -5.61 -21.70
CA VAL A 38 21.14 -5.49 -20.84
C VAL A 38 21.54 -6.87 -20.31
N VAL A 39 22.83 -7.21 -20.45
CA VAL A 39 23.40 -8.47 -19.94
C VAL A 39 24.37 -8.19 -18.81
N ARG A 40 24.19 -8.88 -17.68
CA ARG A 40 25.11 -8.91 -16.54
C ARG A 40 25.36 -10.36 -16.14
N ASP A 41 26.62 -10.70 -15.90
CA ASP A 41 27.03 -12.06 -15.50
C ASP A 41 26.47 -13.15 -16.43
N GLY A 42 26.45 -12.86 -17.74
CA GLY A 42 25.97 -13.78 -18.79
C GLY A 42 24.42 -13.92 -18.82
N ARG A 43 23.66 -13.14 -18.06
CA ARG A 43 22.19 -13.19 -18.02
C ARG A 43 21.59 -11.83 -18.32
N ARG A 44 20.44 -11.85 -19.00
CA ARG A 44 19.66 -10.62 -19.20
C ARG A 44 19.17 -10.09 -17.86
N VAL A 45 19.22 -8.77 -17.72
CA VAL A 45 18.60 -8.10 -16.58
C VAL A 45 17.08 -8.12 -16.77
N VAL A 46 16.39 -8.65 -15.77
CA VAL A 46 14.94 -8.74 -15.71
C VAL A 46 14.46 -8.08 -14.41
N GLY A 47 13.55 -7.13 -14.55
CA GLY A 47 12.86 -6.52 -13.41
C GLY A 47 11.56 -7.26 -13.12
N TYR A 48 11.22 -7.40 -11.83
CA TYR A 48 10.04 -8.10 -11.38
C TYR A 48 9.12 -7.19 -10.57
N GLY A 49 7.81 -7.38 -10.77
CA GLY A 49 6.76 -6.73 -9.99
C GLY A 49 5.58 -7.67 -9.75
N PHE A 50 4.80 -7.37 -8.74
CA PHE A 50 3.57 -8.10 -8.45
C PHE A 50 2.55 -7.17 -7.77
N ASN A 51 1.27 -7.48 -7.90
CA ASN A 51 0.25 -6.74 -7.16
C ASN A 51 0.03 -7.35 -5.77
N SER A 52 -0.16 -6.48 -4.78
CA SER A 52 -0.27 -6.90 -3.38
C SER A 52 -1.63 -7.47 -3.01
N ASN A 53 -2.71 -6.98 -3.61
CA ASN A 53 -4.08 -7.43 -3.33
C ASN A 53 -4.76 -7.90 -4.59
N GLY A 54 -5.37 -9.06 -4.49
CA GLY A 54 -6.09 -9.69 -5.57
C GLY A 54 -7.17 -8.80 -6.16
N ARG A 55 -6.83 -8.21 -7.28
CA ARG A 55 -7.78 -7.60 -8.21
C ARG A 55 -7.94 -8.55 -9.39
N TYR A 56 -9.00 -8.41 -10.17
CA TYR A 56 -9.29 -9.37 -11.24
C TYR A 56 -8.94 -8.84 -12.62
N GLY A 57 -9.00 -7.52 -12.82
CA GLY A 57 -8.85 -6.88 -14.12
C GLY A 57 -7.41 -6.46 -14.47
N GLN A 58 -6.49 -6.38 -13.52
CA GLN A 58 -5.14 -5.84 -13.72
C GLN A 58 -4.34 -6.59 -14.79
N GLY A 59 -4.42 -7.94 -14.83
CA GLY A 59 -3.68 -8.75 -15.80
C GLY A 59 -4.08 -8.45 -17.25
N GLY A 60 -5.39 -8.28 -17.52
CA GLY A 60 -5.90 -7.87 -18.82
C GLY A 60 -5.40 -6.48 -19.21
N LEU A 61 -5.48 -5.51 -18.31
CA LEU A 61 -4.97 -4.16 -18.55
C LEU A 61 -3.46 -4.14 -18.84
N ILE A 62 -2.67 -4.96 -18.12
CA ILE A 62 -1.24 -5.08 -18.38
C ILE A 62 -0.97 -5.61 -19.77
N ARG A 63 -1.57 -6.76 -20.14
CA ARG A 63 -1.32 -7.46 -21.40
C ARG A 63 -1.84 -6.71 -22.64
N GLU A 64 -3.03 -6.10 -22.52
CA GLU A 64 -3.79 -5.61 -23.68
C GLU A 64 -3.69 -4.10 -23.86
N ARG A 65 -3.11 -3.37 -22.88
CA ARG A 65 -3.01 -1.92 -22.94
C ARG A 65 -1.61 -1.39 -22.64
N PHE A 66 -1.10 -1.64 -21.44
CA PHE A 66 0.12 -0.96 -20.97
C PHE A 66 1.41 -1.59 -21.52
N ARG A 67 1.44 -2.91 -21.68
CA ARG A 67 2.55 -3.62 -22.31
C ARG A 67 2.87 -3.07 -23.70
N ASP A 68 1.87 -2.99 -24.54
CA ASP A 68 2.06 -2.57 -25.94
C ASP A 68 2.56 -1.13 -26.02
N ARG A 69 2.07 -0.23 -25.16
CA ARG A 69 2.57 1.15 -25.10
C ARG A 69 4.06 1.23 -24.76
N ILE A 70 4.55 0.33 -23.91
CA ILE A 70 5.98 0.26 -23.58
C ILE A 70 6.78 -0.30 -24.75
N LEU A 71 6.30 -1.39 -25.37
CA LEU A 71 7.03 -2.11 -26.42
C LEU A 71 7.06 -1.36 -27.76
N GLU A 72 6.00 -0.58 -28.06
CA GLU A 72 5.87 0.26 -29.26
C GLU A 72 6.58 1.62 -29.12
N ALA A 73 7.02 1.98 -27.90
CA ALA A 73 7.72 3.24 -27.70
C ALA A 73 9.11 3.21 -28.36
N GLU A 74 9.52 4.38 -28.90
CA GLU A 74 10.90 4.56 -29.32
C GLU A 74 11.85 4.30 -28.14
N PRO A 75 12.77 3.33 -28.22
CA PRO A 75 13.58 2.91 -27.07
C PRO A 75 14.31 4.07 -26.38
N ALA A 76 14.84 5.02 -27.14
CA ALA A 76 15.55 6.18 -26.58
C ALA A 76 14.66 7.08 -25.72
N SER A 77 13.34 7.10 -25.97
CA SER A 77 12.38 7.89 -25.19
C SER A 77 12.11 7.32 -23.79
N LEU A 78 12.53 6.09 -23.53
CA LEU A 78 12.35 5.38 -22.25
C LEU A 78 13.60 5.42 -21.35
N LEU A 79 14.69 6.05 -21.84
CA LEU A 79 15.96 6.12 -21.12
C LEU A 79 16.14 7.45 -20.42
N ASN A 80 17.04 7.47 -19.43
CA ASN A 80 17.53 8.71 -18.81
C ASN A 80 18.32 9.55 -19.85
N ASP A 81 18.65 10.80 -19.49
CA ASP A 81 19.31 11.74 -20.42
C ASP A 81 20.65 11.24 -20.95
N GLU A 82 21.36 10.46 -20.15
CA GLU A 82 22.65 9.86 -20.55
C GLU A 82 22.49 8.59 -21.40
N GLY A 83 21.28 8.07 -21.59
CA GLY A 83 21.03 6.82 -22.27
C GLY A 83 21.59 5.57 -21.56
N SER A 84 22.02 5.74 -20.31
CA SER A 84 22.75 4.71 -19.53
C SER A 84 21.85 3.81 -18.69
N ASN A 85 20.57 4.19 -18.49
CA ASN A 85 19.60 3.42 -17.71
C ASN A 85 18.17 3.67 -18.20
N LEU A 86 17.25 2.81 -17.79
CA LEU A 86 15.81 3.06 -17.91
C LEU A 86 15.43 4.25 -17.04
N ASP A 87 14.51 5.09 -17.53
CA ASP A 87 13.89 6.16 -16.76
C ASP A 87 12.46 5.76 -16.37
N PRO A 88 12.20 5.37 -15.12
CA PRO A 88 10.86 4.97 -14.69
C PRO A 88 9.82 6.07 -14.86
N HIS A 89 10.17 7.35 -14.72
CA HIS A 89 9.25 8.46 -14.89
C HIS A 89 8.79 8.61 -16.35
N ARG A 90 9.70 8.47 -17.31
CA ARG A 90 9.39 8.48 -18.76
C ARG A 90 8.54 7.28 -19.16
N ILE A 91 8.89 6.10 -18.65
CA ILE A 91 8.12 4.87 -18.91
C ILE A 91 6.71 4.98 -18.31
N TRP A 92 6.61 5.48 -17.09
CA TRP A 92 5.32 5.76 -16.46
C TRP A 92 4.47 6.74 -17.29
N ALA A 93 5.05 7.84 -17.73
CA ALA A 93 4.38 8.80 -18.59
C ALA A 93 3.91 8.17 -19.91
N LYS A 94 4.72 7.25 -20.47
CA LYS A 94 4.35 6.51 -21.66
C LYS A 94 3.19 5.55 -21.41
N MET A 95 3.17 4.82 -20.31
CA MET A 95 2.04 3.98 -19.91
C MET A 95 0.75 4.80 -19.77
N MET A 96 0.84 5.98 -19.16
CA MET A 96 -0.31 6.86 -18.93
C MET A 96 -0.69 7.73 -20.13
N SER A 97 0.06 7.67 -21.23
CA SER A 97 -0.31 8.39 -22.46
C SER A 97 -1.66 7.89 -22.98
N ASN A 98 -2.51 8.83 -23.42
CA ASN A 98 -3.87 8.52 -23.89
C ASN A 98 -4.79 7.88 -22.83
N GLU A 99 -4.50 8.08 -21.55
CA GLU A 99 -5.41 7.75 -20.45
C GLU A 99 -6.26 8.97 -20.08
N LYS A 100 -7.57 8.74 -19.93
CA LYS A 100 -8.46 9.79 -19.45
C LYS A 100 -8.18 10.08 -17.97
N PRO A 101 -8.03 11.35 -17.57
CA PRO A 101 -7.84 11.71 -16.16
C PRO A 101 -9.00 11.26 -15.26
N GLY A 102 -8.72 11.00 -14.00
CA GLY A 102 -9.69 10.51 -13.03
C GLY A 102 -10.05 9.04 -13.22
N GLY A 103 -10.86 8.51 -12.32
CA GLY A 103 -11.34 7.12 -12.36
C GLY A 103 -10.19 6.09 -12.22
N HIS A 104 -9.91 5.63 -11.01
CA HIS A 104 -8.73 4.79 -10.76
C HIS A 104 -8.98 3.32 -11.09
N GLY A 105 -9.79 2.63 -10.31
CA GLY A 105 -10.08 1.20 -10.45
C GLY A 105 -8.83 0.33 -10.60
N GLU A 106 -8.94 -0.72 -11.40
CA GLU A 106 -7.86 -1.67 -11.66
C GLU A 106 -6.66 -1.06 -12.42
N ARG A 107 -6.85 0.10 -13.04
CA ARG A 107 -5.79 0.80 -13.78
C ARG A 107 -4.61 1.19 -12.88
N SER A 108 -4.87 1.68 -11.68
CA SER A 108 -3.83 2.07 -10.74
C SER A 108 -2.97 0.87 -10.33
N VAL A 109 -3.61 -0.27 -10.08
CA VAL A 109 -2.93 -1.52 -9.72
C VAL A 109 -2.10 -2.06 -10.89
N ALA A 110 -2.63 -2.04 -12.11
CA ALA A 110 -1.92 -2.51 -13.31
C ALA A 110 -0.65 -1.68 -13.58
N VAL A 111 -0.77 -0.35 -13.54
CA VAL A 111 0.38 0.55 -13.71
C VAL A 111 1.38 0.42 -12.58
N GLY A 112 0.90 0.32 -11.31
CA GLY A 112 1.77 0.14 -10.16
C GLY A 112 2.59 -1.15 -10.21
N THR A 113 1.99 -2.25 -10.68
CA THR A 113 2.68 -3.53 -10.86
C THR A 113 3.79 -3.46 -11.91
N LEU A 114 3.53 -2.78 -13.03
CA LEU A 114 4.51 -2.54 -14.08
C LEU A 114 5.62 -1.58 -13.60
N ASP A 115 5.25 -0.51 -12.94
CA ASP A 115 6.19 0.47 -12.39
C ASP A 115 7.18 -0.17 -11.41
N MET A 116 6.69 -1.07 -10.53
CA MET A 116 7.53 -1.87 -9.64
C MET A 116 8.58 -2.67 -10.41
N ALA A 117 8.18 -3.36 -11.48
CA ALA A 117 9.10 -4.14 -12.32
C ALA A 117 10.10 -3.25 -13.05
N ILE A 118 9.71 -2.06 -13.49
CA ILE A 118 10.58 -1.08 -14.17
C ILE A 118 11.62 -0.53 -13.18
N TRP A 119 11.22 -0.16 -11.97
CA TRP A 119 12.15 0.29 -10.94
C TRP A 119 13.13 -0.80 -10.51
N ASP A 120 12.69 -2.06 -10.41
CA ASP A 120 13.56 -3.20 -10.13
C ASP A 120 14.58 -3.41 -11.26
N ALA A 121 14.15 -3.32 -12.52
CA ALA A 121 15.05 -3.37 -13.67
C ALA A 121 16.08 -2.23 -13.63
N ALA A 122 15.64 -0.99 -13.42
CA ALA A 122 16.52 0.17 -13.37
C ALA A 122 17.55 0.07 -12.23
N ALA A 123 17.14 -0.40 -11.05
CA ALA A 123 18.05 -0.62 -9.93
C ALA A 123 19.10 -1.70 -10.25
N LYS A 124 18.70 -2.81 -10.86
CA LYS A 124 19.59 -3.89 -11.31
C LYS A 124 20.54 -3.43 -12.39
N ILE A 125 20.10 -2.64 -13.37
CA ILE A 125 20.96 -2.02 -14.40
C ILE A 125 21.96 -1.09 -13.73
N GLY A 126 21.55 -0.26 -12.76
CA GLY A 126 22.40 0.59 -11.95
C GLY A 126 23.36 -0.15 -11.00
N GLY A 127 23.20 -1.47 -10.81
CA GLY A 127 24.06 -2.31 -9.96
C GLY A 127 23.90 -2.03 -8.46
N LYS A 128 22.76 -1.55 -8.04
CA LYS A 128 22.49 -1.20 -6.63
C LYS A 128 21.03 -1.50 -6.23
N PRO A 129 20.75 -1.74 -4.95
CA PRO A 129 19.38 -1.93 -4.50
C PRO A 129 18.57 -0.62 -4.66
N LEU A 130 17.26 -0.76 -4.89
CA LEU A 130 16.37 0.36 -5.19
C LEU A 130 16.43 1.50 -4.15
N PHE A 131 16.47 1.18 -2.87
CA PHE A 131 16.52 2.21 -1.83
C PHE A 131 17.76 3.12 -1.91
N ARG A 132 18.90 2.58 -2.38
CA ARG A 132 20.12 3.37 -2.63
C ARG A 132 20.00 4.20 -3.90
N LEU A 133 19.42 3.64 -4.96
CA LEU A 133 19.15 4.40 -6.19
C LEU A 133 18.27 5.62 -5.90
N LEU A 134 17.19 5.43 -5.12
CA LEU A 134 16.29 6.52 -4.72
C LEU A 134 16.98 7.58 -3.87
N ALA A 135 17.81 7.18 -2.92
CA ALA A 135 18.55 8.11 -2.06
C ALA A 135 19.51 8.98 -2.89
N GLU A 136 20.25 8.37 -3.84
CA GLU A 136 21.10 9.10 -4.77
C GLU A 136 20.32 10.08 -5.65
N MET A 137 19.20 9.65 -6.23
CA MET A 137 18.33 10.53 -7.03
C MET A 137 17.80 11.73 -6.24
N LYS A 138 17.63 11.60 -4.93
CA LYS A 138 17.18 12.68 -4.02
C LYS A 138 18.35 13.43 -3.37
N GLY A 139 19.61 13.10 -3.69
CA GLY A 139 20.79 13.70 -3.07
C GLY A 139 20.87 13.46 -1.55
N LYS A 140 20.39 12.32 -1.08
CA LYS A 140 20.33 11.96 0.34
C LYS A 140 21.10 10.68 0.62
N GLU A 141 21.51 10.52 1.87
CA GLU A 141 22.04 9.24 2.35
C GLU A 141 20.90 8.23 2.56
N ALA A 142 21.14 6.98 2.17
CA ALA A 142 20.16 5.91 2.31
C ALA A 142 20.04 5.46 3.77
N ASN A 143 18.85 5.52 4.34
CA ASN A 143 18.57 4.94 5.64
C ASN A 143 18.35 3.42 5.49
N PRO A 144 19.21 2.56 6.10
CA PRO A 144 19.06 1.11 6.00
C PRO A 144 17.95 0.55 6.90
N ARG A 145 17.32 1.38 7.73
CA ARG A 145 16.29 0.97 8.69
C ARG A 145 15.04 1.80 8.52
N VAL A 146 13.88 1.13 8.56
CA VAL A 146 12.56 1.77 8.55
C VAL A 146 11.74 1.25 9.73
N PHE A 147 10.83 2.07 10.23
CA PHE A 147 9.82 1.63 11.18
C PHE A 147 8.88 0.63 10.49
N VAL A 148 8.57 -0.47 11.16
CA VAL A 148 7.62 -1.49 10.71
C VAL A 148 6.75 -1.96 11.88
N TYR A 149 5.54 -2.41 11.57
CA TYR A 149 4.62 -3.05 12.50
C TYR A 149 4.12 -4.37 11.92
N ALA A 150 3.62 -5.26 12.77
CA ALA A 150 3.02 -6.52 12.34
C ALA A 150 1.51 -6.38 12.20
N ALA A 151 0.99 -6.58 10.99
CA ALA A 151 -0.43 -6.60 10.71
C ALA A 151 -0.99 -8.02 10.73
N GLY A 152 -2.10 -8.20 11.45
CA GLY A 152 -2.81 -9.48 11.57
C GLY A 152 -4.16 -9.29 12.21
N GLY A 153 -4.54 -10.19 13.10
CA GLY A 153 -5.81 -10.11 13.82
C GLY A 153 -7.03 -10.22 12.89
N TYR A 154 -6.86 -10.84 11.71
CA TYR A 154 -7.96 -11.12 10.79
C TYR A 154 -8.99 -12.06 11.41
N TYR A 155 -10.19 -12.06 10.83
CA TYR A 155 -11.25 -12.99 11.21
C TYR A 155 -11.07 -14.32 10.46
N TYR A 156 -11.11 -15.41 11.22
CA TYR A 156 -11.06 -16.78 10.70
C TYR A 156 -12.19 -17.59 11.31
N PRO A 157 -12.79 -18.52 10.59
CA PRO A 157 -13.70 -19.48 11.19
C PRO A 157 -13.03 -20.21 12.36
N GLY A 158 -13.64 -20.18 13.54
CA GLY A 158 -13.13 -20.84 14.74
C GLY A 158 -11.95 -20.18 15.46
N LYS A 159 -11.51 -18.99 15.02
CA LYS A 159 -10.47 -18.21 15.70
C LYS A 159 -11.06 -17.48 16.91
N ASP A 160 -10.74 -17.97 18.09
CA ASP A 160 -11.11 -17.35 19.37
C ASP A 160 -10.05 -16.33 19.85
N ASN A 161 -10.30 -15.73 21.02
CA ASN A 161 -9.37 -14.78 21.62
C ASN A 161 -8.02 -15.41 22.01
N SER A 162 -7.98 -16.70 22.33
CA SER A 162 -6.75 -17.41 22.67
C SER A 162 -5.85 -17.57 21.44
N ALA A 163 -6.44 -17.91 20.30
CA ALA A 163 -5.73 -17.97 19.02
C ALA A 163 -5.24 -16.58 18.56
N LEU A 164 -6.05 -15.54 18.78
CA LEU A 164 -5.67 -14.15 18.51
C LEU A 164 -4.49 -13.71 19.40
N GLN A 165 -4.51 -14.02 20.70
CA GLN A 165 -3.41 -13.74 21.62
C GLN A 165 -2.13 -14.47 21.22
N ALA A 166 -2.23 -15.75 20.84
CA ALA A 166 -1.09 -16.54 20.38
C ALA A 166 -0.45 -15.94 19.10
N GLU A 167 -1.27 -15.44 18.18
CA GLU A 167 -0.79 -14.72 16.99
C GLU A 167 -0.01 -13.46 17.38
N MET A 168 -0.54 -12.61 18.27
CA MET A 168 0.12 -11.39 18.71
C MET A 168 1.43 -11.69 19.44
N ARG A 169 1.44 -12.69 20.32
CA ARG A 169 2.68 -13.19 20.97
C ARG A 169 3.71 -13.62 19.94
N GLY A 170 3.29 -14.28 18.86
CA GLY A 170 4.16 -14.66 17.74
C GLY A 170 4.82 -13.46 17.06
N TYR A 171 4.15 -12.32 16.98
CA TYR A 171 4.74 -11.07 16.47
C TYR A 171 5.73 -10.45 17.45
N LEU A 172 5.39 -10.39 18.74
CA LEU A 172 6.31 -9.90 19.78
C LEU A 172 7.61 -10.73 19.83
N ASN A 173 7.51 -12.06 19.73
CA ASN A 173 8.66 -12.97 19.72
C ASN A 173 9.57 -12.75 18.49
N ARG A 174 9.07 -12.12 17.41
CA ARG A 174 9.85 -11.71 16.24
C ARG A 174 10.44 -10.30 16.37
N GLY A 175 10.21 -9.62 17.50
CA GLY A 175 10.75 -8.29 17.80
C GLY A 175 9.87 -7.13 17.36
N TYR A 176 8.63 -7.35 16.91
CA TYR A 176 7.70 -6.25 16.65
C TYR A 176 7.19 -5.67 17.97
N ASN A 177 7.18 -4.35 18.06
CA ASN A 177 6.68 -3.59 19.22
C ASN A 177 5.41 -2.79 18.92
N VAL A 178 4.89 -2.90 17.71
CA VAL A 178 3.55 -2.45 17.31
C VAL A 178 2.89 -3.57 16.54
N VAL A 179 1.67 -3.91 16.94
CA VAL A 179 0.83 -4.91 16.28
C VAL A 179 -0.47 -4.27 15.85
N LYS A 180 -1.05 -4.74 14.74
CA LYS A 180 -2.34 -4.26 14.22
C LYS A 180 -3.32 -5.41 14.11
N MET A 181 -4.57 -5.19 14.51
CA MET A 181 -5.66 -6.12 14.34
C MET A 181 -6.84 -5.50 13.59
N LYS A 182 -7.63 -6.35 12.94
CA LYS A 182 -8.86 -5.94 12.24
C LYS A 182 -10.03 -5.81 13.23
N ILE A 183 -10.88 -4.80 12.99
CA ILE A 183 -12.16 -4.57 13.68
C ILE A 183 -13.28 -4.38 12.64
N GLY A 184 -14.55 -4.35 13.09
CA GLY A 184 -15.71 -4.11 12.22
C GLY A 184 -16.24 -5.35 11.49
N GLY A 185 -15.61 -6.51 11.64
CA GLY A 185 -16.10 -7.80 11.14
C GLY A 185 -16.96 -8.58 12.13
N ALA A 186 -17.11 -8.05 13.35
CA ALA A 186 -17.94 -8.58 14.43
C ALA A 186 -18.77 -7.47 15.06
N SER A 187 -19.58 -7.77 16.07
CA SER A 187 -20.25 -6.74 16.84
C SER A 187 -19.27 -5.88 17.64
N ILE A 188 -19.65 -4.65 17.97
CA ILE A 188 -18.79 -3.74 18.77
C ILE A 188 -18.41 -4.35 20.14
N GLY A 189 -19.29 -5.16 20.73
CA GLY A 189 -19.01 -5.84 22.00
C GLY A 189 -17.99 -6.97 21.83
N GLU A 190 -18.07 -7.74 20.76
CA GLU A 190 -17.09 -8.78 20.43
C GLU A 190 -15.73 -8.17 20.08
N ASP A 191 -15.69 -7.11 19.27
CA ASP A 191 -14.46 -6.41 18.95
C ASP A 191 -13.82 -5.76 20.18
N ARG A 192 -14.63 -5.23 21.12
CA ARG A 192 -14.12 -4.79 22.44
C ARG A 192 -13.41 -5.93 23.17
N GLY A 193 -14.05 -7.09 23.28
CA GLY A 193 -13.44 -8.27 23.92
C GLY A 193 -12.15 -8.75 23.24
N ARG A 194 -12.07 -8.66 21.90
CA ARG A 194 -10.87 -8.97 21.13
C ARG A 194 -9.75 -7.96 21.42
N ILE A 195 -10.06 -6.67 21.45
CA ILE A 195 -9.11 -5.59 21.77
C ILE A 195 -8.54 -5.79 23.18
N GLU A 196 -9.42 -6.03 24.18
CA GLU A 196 -9.00 -6.26 25.56
C GLU A 196 -8.13 -7.52 25.71
N ALA A 197 -8.46 -8.60 24.98
CA ALA A 197 -7.66 -9.80 24.95
C ALA A 197 -6.24 -9.54 24.39
N VAL A 198 -6.13 -8.76 23.30
CA VAL A 198 -4.84 -8.38 22.71
C VAL A 198 -4.06 -7.47 23.66
N LEU A 199 -4.68 -6.41 24.21
CA LEU A 199 -4.04 -5.49 25.14
C LEU A 199 -3.50 -6.21 26.38
N LYS A 200 -4.26 -7.18 26.91
CA LYS A 200 -3.80 -8.05 28.00
C LYS A 200 -2.57 -8.86 27.63
N GLU A 201 -2.50 -9.35 26.39
CA GLU A 201 -1.39 -10.17 25.90
C GLU A 201 -0.11 -9.37 25.66
N ILE A 202 -0.23 -8.20 25.03
CA ILE A 202 0.94 -7.39 24.67
C ILE A 202 1.47 -6.55 25.84
N GLY A 203 0.67 -6.33 26.87
CA GLY A 203 1.06 -5.58 28.07
C GLY A 203 1.52 -4.15 27.75
N SER A 204 2.57 -3.71 28.46
CA SER A 204 3.21 -2.41 28.25
C SER A 204 4.34 -2.42 27.21
N ASP A 205 4.74 -3.58 26.73
CA ASP A 205 5.94 -3.76 25.90
C ASP A 205 5.69 -3.46 24.42
N ALA A 206 4.41 -3.42 24.03
CA ALA A 206 4.01 -3.13 22.68
C ALA A 206 2.76 -2.25 22.61
N LYS A 207 2.46 -1.74 21.41
CA LYS A 207 1.28 -0.90 21.11
C LYS A 207 0.35 -1.62 20.16
N LEU A 208 -0.95 -1.36 20.31
CA LEU A 208 -2.00 -1.90 19.46
C LEU A 208 -2.54 -0.83 18.53
N ALA A 209 -2.56 -1.12 17.22
CA ALA A 209 -3.34 -0.41 16.21
C ALA A 209 -4.59 -1.23 15.83
N VAL A 210 -5.68 -0.56 15.49
CA VAL A 210 -6.91 -1.20 15.02
C VAL A 210 -7.34 -0.65 13.67
N ASP A 211 -7.92 -1.52 12.83
CA ASP A 211 -8.18 -1.23 11.41
C ASP A 211 -9.58 -1.74 11.02
N ALA A 212 -10.45 -0.81 10.59
CA ALA A 212 -11.82 -1.10 10.16
C ALA A 212 -11.96 -1.33 8.65
N ASN A 213 -10.90 -1.13 7.87
CA ASN A 213 -10.88 -1.28 6.41
C ASN A 213 -12.03 -0.56 5.68
N GLY A 214 -12.35 0.66 6.07
CA GLY A 214 -13.39 1.47 5.42
C GLY A 214 -14.82 1.02 5.67
N ARG A 215 -15.07 0.19 6.69
CA ARG A 215 -16.35 -0.50 6.88
C ARG A 215 -17.46 0.38 7.41
N PHE A 216 -17.14 1.42 8.18
CA PHE A 216 -18.15 2.11 8.99
C PHE A 216 -18.77 3.30 8.26
N ASP A 217 -20.06 3.49 8.50
CA ASP A 217 -20.72 4.77 8.33
C ASP A 217 -20.40 5.72 9.50
N LEU A 218 -20.88 6.95 9.44
CA LEU A 218 -20.58 7.96 10.46
C LEU A 218 -21.07 7.55 11.85
N GLU A 219 -22.28 6.98 11.97
CA GLU A 219 -22.86 6.58 13.25
C GLU A 219 -22.04 5.46 13.90
N THR A 220 -21.74 4.41 13.14
CA THR A 220 -20.92 3.28 13.58
C THR A 220 -19.51 3.75 13.93
N GLY A 221 -18.89 4.59 13.07
CA GLY A 221 -17.56 5.14 13.30
C GLY A 221 -17.47 5.94 14.61
N ILE A 222 -18.49 6.77 14.92
CA ILE A 222 -18.59 7.51 16.20
C ILE A 222 -18.77 6.54 17.38
N ALA A 223 -19.58 5.49 17.23
CA ALA A 223 -19.78 4.50 18.29
C ALA A 223 -18.46 3.78 18.63
N TYR A 224 -17.70 3.36 17.60
CA TYR A 224 -16.37 2.82 17.79
C TYR A 224 -15.39 3.85 18.36
N ALA A 225 -15.37 5.08 17.87
CA ALA A 225 -14.52 6.15 18.40
C ALA A 225 -14.72 6.36 19.91
N LYS A 226 -15.99 6.37 20.37
CA LYS A 226 -16.35 6.48 21.80
C LYS A 226 -15.89 5.28 22.62
N MET A 227 -15.91 4.09 22.07
CA MET A 227 -15.41 2.87 22.72
C MET A 227 -13.88 2.85 22.74
N LEU A 228 -13.25 3.15 21.60
CA LEU A 228 -11.80 3.04 21.41
C LEU A 228 -10.99 4.08 22.21
N ARG A 229 -11.55 5.27 22.50
CA ARG A 229 -10.89 6.29 23.32
C ARG A 229 -10.57 5.85 24.75
N GLU A 230 -11.16 4.74 25.21
CA GLU A 230 -10.88 4.15 26.52
C GLU A 230 -9.53 3.39 26.56
N TYR A 231 -8.93 3.15 25.39
CA TYR A 231 -7.70 2.36 25.24
C TYR A 231 -6.54 3.19 24.69
N PRO A 232 -5.28 2.90 25.08
CA PRO A 232 -4.09 3.59 24.61
C PRO A 232 -3.67 3.02 23.24
N LEU A 233 -4.47 3.22 22.20
CA LEU A 233 -4.21 2.70 20.87
C LEU A 233 -3.11 3.48 20.15
N PHE A 234 -2.35 2.79 19.31
CA PHE A 234 -1.35 3.39 18.44
C PHE A 234 -2.00 4.19 17.31
N TRP A 235 -3.08 3.65 16.72
CA TRP A 235 -4.02 4.39 15.87
C TRP A 235 -5.35 3.65 15.69
N TYR A 236 -6.35 4.40 15.19
CA TYR A 236 -7.61 3.92 14.64
C TYR A 236 -7.60 4.15 13.12
N GLU A 237 -7.56 3.06 12.35
CA GLU A 237 -7.26 3.08 10.92
C GLU A 237 -8.51 2.88 10.07
N GLU A 238 -8.55 3.62 8.96
CA GLU A 238 -9.45 3.48 7.81
C GLU A 238 -10.91 3.25 8.23
N ILE A 239 -11.49 4.26 8.89
CA ILE A 239 -12.76 4.16 9.61
C ILE A 239 -13.93 3.93 8.67
N GLY A 240 -14.09 4.79 7.65
CA GLY A 240 -15.12 4.74 6.62
C GLY A 240 -14.53 4.73 5.22
N ASP A 241 -15.39 4.94 4.22
CA ASP A 241 -14.94 5.00 2.82
C ASP A 241 -13.75 5.95 2.67
N PRO A 242 -12.62 5.50 2.11
CA PRO A 242 -11.41 6.30 2.01
C PRO A 242 -11.58 7.63 1.24
N LEU A 243 -12.57 7.72 0.37
CA LEU A 243 -12.89 8.94 -0.38
C LEU A 243 -13.89 9.85 0.34
N ASP A 244 -14.48 9.41 1.45
CA ASP A 244 -15.36 10.25 2.28
C ASP A 244 -14.53 11.05 3.30
N TYR A 245 -13.88 12.09 2.81
CA TYR A 245 -13.07 12.98 3.65
C TYR A 245 -13.88 13.71 4.71
N ALA A 246 -15.17 13.96 4.46
CA ALA A 246 -16.05 14.59 5.43
C ALA A 246 -16.36 13.68 6.61
N LEU A 247 -16.57 12.38 6.36
CA LEU A 247 -16.70 11.38 7.40
C LEU A 247 -15.43 11.31 8.26
N GLN A 248 -14.25 11.24 7.61
CA GLN A 248 -12.97 11.21 8.30
C GLN A 248 -12.81 12.44 9.22
N ALA A 249 -13.09 13.64 8.72
CA ALA A 249 -13.02 14.89 9.49
C ALA A 249 -14.00 14.90 10.67
N ALA A 250 -15.24 14.45 10.47
CA ALA A 250 -16.23 14.38 11.53
C ALA A 250 -15.83 13.41 12.65
N ILE A 251 -15.26 12.26 12.33
CA ILE A 251 -14.78 11.30 13.34
C ILE A 251 -13.62 11.87 14.17
N ALA A 252 -12.75 12.69 13.57
CA ALA A 252 -11.64 13.34 14.27
C ALA A 252 -12.10 14.20 15.46
N GLU A 253 -13.33 14.72 15.44
CA GLU A 253 -13.92 15.48 16.55
C GLU A 253 -14.28 14.60 17.75
N PHE A 254 -14.55 13.30 17.53
CA PHE A 254 -14.96 12.36 18.58
C PHE A 254 -13.82 11.46 19.08
N TYR A 255 -12.74 11.32 18.29
CA TYR A 255 -11.61 10.47 18.64
C TYR A 255 -10.34 11.29 18.87
N PRO A 256 -9.92 11.47 20.13
CA PRO A 256 -8.74 12.27 20.45
C PRO A 256 -7.41 11.56 20.16
N GLY A 257 -7.43 10.23 20.04
CA GLY A 257 -6.26 9.42 19.73
C GLY A 257 -5.80 9.56 18.27
N PRO A 258 -4.64 9.00 17.91
CA PRO A 258 -4.16 9.01 16.53
C PRO A 258 -5.08 8.25 15.59
N MET A 259 -5.31 8.80 14.40
CA MET A 259 -5.99 8.13 13.30
C MET A 259 -4.98 7.80 12.18
N ALA A 260 -5.30 6.80 11.35
CA ALA A 260 -4.49 6.44 10.21
C ALA A 260 -5.37 6.16 8.99
N THR A 261 -4.93 6.59 7.81
CA THR A 261 -5.62 6.32 6.54
C THR A 261 -4.70 6.57 5.35
N GLY A 262 -5.11 6.12 4.16
CA GLY A 262 -4.44 6.42 2.91
C GLY A 262 -4.11 5.23 2.03
N GLU A 263 -4.17 3.98 2.52
CA GLU A 263 -3.81 2.81 1.73
C GLU A 263 -4.68 2.63 0.46
N ASN A 264 -5.90 3.15 0.46
CA ASN A 264 -6.83 3.12 -0.67
C ASN A 264 -6.96 4.46 -1.40
N LEU A 265 -6.02 5.38 -1.22
CA LEU A 265 -5.91 6.61 -2.00
C LEU A 265 -4.86 6.43 -3.09
N PHE A 266 -5.26 6.59 -4.36
CA PHE A 266 -4.47 6.10 -5.49
C PHE A 266 -3.73 7.18 -6.27
N SER A 267 -3.85 8.44 -5.87
CA SER A 267 -3.16 9.55 -6.53
C SER A 267 -2.72 10.63 -5.56
N HIS A 268 -1.74 11.42 -5.97
CA HIS A 268 -1.32 12.59 -5.21
C HIS A 268 -2.45 13.64 -5.06
N GLN A 269 -3.45 13.63 -5.97
CA GLN A 269 -4.64 14.47 -5.85
C GLN A 269 -5.53 14.00 -4.69
N ASP A 270 -5.71 12.69 -4.53
CA ASP A 270 -6.47 12.13 -3.40
C ASP A 270 -5.75 12.45 -2.07
N ALA A 271 -4.42 12.27 -2.03
CA ALA A 271 -3.62 12.64 -0.86
C ALA A 271 -3.78 14.12 -0.50
N ARG A 272 -3.69 15.01 -1.50
CA ARG A 272 -3.92 16.45 -1.29
C ARG A 272 -5.33 16.75 -0.77
N ASN A 273 -6.34 16.05 -1.28
CA ASN A 273 -7.73 16.23 -0.84
C ASN A 273 -7.93 15.71 0.59
N LEU A 274 -7.32 14.59 0.94
CA LEU A 274 -7.30 14.11 2.33
C LEU A 274 -6.72 15.16 3.29
N LEU A 275 -5.56 15.73 2.95
CA LEU A 275 -4.91 16.76 3.78
C LEU A 275 -5.77 18.02 3.93
N ARG A 276 -6.49 18.40 2.87
CA ARG A 276 -7.32 19.63 2.87
C ARG A 276 -8.65 19.45 3.56
N TYR A 277 -9.27 18.29 3.44
CA TYR A 277 -10.68 18.10 3.78
C TYR A 277 -10.93 16.96 4.76
N GLY A 278 -9.94 16.10 5.02
CA GLY A 278 -10.10 14.90 5.85
C GLY A 278 -9.84 15.13 7.35
N GLY A 279 -9.62 16.39 7.78
CA GLY A 279 -9.42 16.69 9.20
C GLY A 279 -8.17 16.06 9.80
N MET A 280 -7.14 15.81 8.97
CA MET A 280 -5.86 15.22 9.41
C MET A 280 -5.11 16.15 10.35
N ARG A 281 -4.63 15.61 11.45
CA ARG A 281 -3.92 16.35 12.52
C ARG A 281 -2.43 16.03 12.43
N PRO A 282 -1.58 16.99 12.03
CA PRO A 282 -0.17 16.74 11.71
C PRO A 282 0.67 16.31 12.92
N ASP A 283 0.22 16.59 14.14
CA ASP A 283 0.91 16.26 15.38
C ASP A 283 0.70 14.81 15.85
N ARG A 284 -0.24 14.07 15.25
CA ARG A 284 -0.60 12.73 15.74
C ARG A 284 -1.08 11.72 14.71
N ASP A 285 -1.70 12.14 13.60
CA ASP A 285 -2.29 11.23 12.64
C ASP A 285 -1.26 10.66 11.66
N TRP A 286 -1.54 9.50 11.08
CA TRP A 286 -0.65 8.76 10.22
C TRP A 286 -1.21 8.67 8.80
N LEU A 287 -0.32 8.82 7.83
CA LEU A 287 -0.62 8.66 6.40
C LEU A 287 0.01 7.35 5.91
N GLN A 288 -0.81 6.48 5.30
CA GLN A 288 -0.44 5.11 4.94
C GLN A 288 -0.56 4.85 3.44
N PHE A 289 -0.11 5.78 2.60
CA PHE A 289 -0.17 5.59 1.15
C PHE A 289 0.62 4.35 0.72
N ASP A 290 0.07 3.63 -0.26
CA ASP A 290 0.62 2.38 -0.78
C ASP A 290 1.12 2.59 -2.21
N CYS A 291 2.42 2.39 -2.45
CA CYS A 291 3.00 2.57 -3.78
C CYS A 291 2.65 1.44 -4.77
N ALA A 292 2.18 0.28 -4.30
CA ALA A 292 1.81 -0.82 -5.18
C ALA A 292 0.39 -0.65 -5.75
N LEU A 293 -0.54 -0.07 -4.97
CA LEU A 293 -1.92 0.16 -5.38
C LEU A 293 -2.11 1.48 -6.14
N SER A 294 -1.27 2.48 -5.91
CA SER A 294 -1.43 3.87 -6.36
C SER A 294 -0.56 4.23 -7.56
N TYR A 295 -0.68 3.56 -8.67
CA TYR A 295 0.10 3.80 -9.91
C TYR A 295 1.62 3.64 -9.76
N GLY A 296 2.12 3.04 -8.68
CA GLY A 296 3.52 2.75 -8.48
C GLY A 296 4.32 3.82 -7.75
N LEU A 297 5.62 3.60 -7.72
CA LEU A 297 6.56 4.46 -6.99
C LEU A 297 6.66 5.87 -7.59
N VAL A 298 6.52 6.01 -8.91
CA VAL A 298 6.51 7.33 -9.56
C VAL A 298 5.40 8.21 -8.98
N GLU A 299 4.18 7.68 -8.85
CA GLU A 299 3.06 8.41 -8.27
C GLU A 299 3.22 8.60 -6.76
N TYR A 300 3.76 7.60 -6.07
CA TYR A 300 4.07 7.69 -4.65
C TYR A 300 5.08 8.81 -4.33
N LEU A 301 6.11 8.99 -5.15
CA LEU A 301 7.05 10.10 -5.00
C LEU A 301 6.37 11.47 -5.16
N ARG A 302 5.42 11.61 -6.09
CA ARG A 302 4.57 12.82 -6.22
C ARG A 302 3.71 13.04 -4.98
N THR A 303 3.19 11.96 -4.39
CA THR A 303 2.45 12.03 -3.12
C THR A 303 3.35 12.56 -2.00
N LEU A 304 4.58 12.06 -1.88
CA LEU A 304 5.54 12.58 -0.90
C LEU A 304 5.88 14.06 -1.13
N ASP A 305 5.97 14.51 -2.39
CA ASP A 305 6.20 15.92 -2.70
C ASP A 305 4.99 16.79 -2.27
N VAL A 306 3.75 16.30 -2.42
CA VAL A 306 2.54 16.96 -1.89
C VAL A 306 2.58 17.05 -0.37
N LEU A 307 2.97 15.97 0.33
CA LEU A 307 3.09 15.97 1.79
C LEU A 307 4.13 17.03 2.25
N ALA A 308 5.28 17.06 1.60
CA ALA A 308 6.33 18.03 1.92
C ALA A 308 5.92 19.50 1.72
N GLN A 309 4.96 19.77 0.83
CA GLN A 309 4.40 21.12 0.60
C GLN A 309 3.36 21.53 1.65
N HIS A 310 2.80 20.59 2.38
CA HIS A 310 1.76 20.87 3.39
C HIS A 310 2.31 20.91 4.82
N GLY A 311 3.57 20.57 5.02
CA GLY A 311 4.27 20.58 6.32
C GLY A 311 4.14 19.24 7.02
#